data_89f05d683de878c6fc64ef4d35ba2ee3
#
_entry.id   89f05d683de878c6fc64ef4d35ba2ee3
#
_cell.length_a   1.000
_cell.length_b   1.000
_cell.length_c   1.000
_cell.angle_alpha   90.00
_cell.angle_beta   90.00
_cell.angle_gamma   90.00
#
_symmetry.space_group_name_H-M   'P 1'
#
loop_
_entity.id
_entity.type
_entity.pdbx_description
1 polymer ?
#
loop_
_entity_poly.entity_id
_entity_poly.type
_entity_poly.pdbx_seq_one_letter_code
_entity_poly.pdbx_strand_id
1 'polypeptide(L)'
;SGNEKPLYYQENKDRFSKWNDKIVHYITEEIPNDFSHMLEKTKYHVAYNDVDPYGTKFIDLPIRFQRALYNRNNSSFGIEKAGATDDDLIITSDADEIINPYVLEDLSWFDPNNHYVALCNAYYYKLNFLYQDDWMGSRLCTWKHLKNTTVGQHRQDHANAYKIENAGWHFSFLGNAENFKLKLSSYEHTENNTAEVLSNVEEKVEN
;
A
#
# COMPACT_ATOMS: atom_id res chain seq x y z
N SER A 1 -12.05 -5.08 -5.69
CA SER A 1 -13.45 -5.51 -5.83
C SER A 1 -14.30 -4.38 -6.35
N GLY A 2 -14.61 -3.34 -5.92
CA GLY A 2 -15.58 -2.31 -6.30
C GLY A 2 -16.79 -2.28 -5.38
N ASN A 3 -16.84 -3.17 -4.40
CA ASN A 3 -17.86 -3.16 -3.36
C ASN A 3 -17.50 -2.16 -2.29
N GLU A 4 -18.51 -1.57 -1.67
CA GLU A 4 -18.36 -0.74 -0.48
C GLU A 4 -17.69 -1.56 0.64
N LYS A 5 -16.77 -0.93 1.36
CA LYS A 5 -16.08 -1.56 2.49
C LYS A 5 -16.49 -0.89 3.79
N PRO A 6 -16.63 -1.65 4.87
CA PRO A 6 -16.87 -1.08 6.20
C PRO A 6 -15.77 -0.09 6.59
N LEU A 7 -16.12 0.94 7.31
CA LEU A 7 -15.18 1.92 7.84
C LEU A 7 -14.57 1.41 9.15
N TYR A 8 -13.80 0.33 9.07
CA TYR A 8 -13.25 -0.41 10.21
C TYR A 8 -12.57 0.46 11.28
N TYR A 9 -11.88 1.52 10.88
CA TYR A 9 -11.29 2.43 11.85
C TYR A 9 -12.37 3.18 12.64
N GLN A 10 -13.40 3.69 11.97
CA GLN A 10 -14.49 4.40 12.66
C GLN A 10 -15.28 3.49 13.61
N GLU A 11 -15.57 2.26 13.15
CA GLU A 11 -16.28 1.26 13.94
C GLU A 11 -15.49 0.80 15.17
N ASN A 12 -14.16 0.91 15.14
CA ASN A 12 -13.26 0.48 16.20
C ASN A 12 -12.47 1.62 16.82
N LYS A 13 -12.90 2.86 16.69
CA LYS A 13 -12.17 4.07 17.09
C LYS A 13 -11.70 4.04 18.54
N ASP A 14 -12.49 3.47 19.43
CA ASP A 14 -12.19 3.40 20.87
C ASP A 14 -10.92 2.57 21.14
N ARG A 15 -10.63 1.56 20.33
CA ARG A 15 -9.39 0.76 20.42
C ARG A 15 -8.13 1.59 20.17
N PHE A 16 -8.26 2.72 19.49
CA PHE A 16 -7.17 3.61 19.10
C PHE A 16 -7.13 4.90 19.90
N SER A 17 -8.01 5.03 20.93
CA SER A 17 -8.19 6.25 21.72
C SER A 17 -6.88 6.82 22.29
N LYS A 18 -5.93 5.96 22.65
CA LYS A 18 -4.59 6.34 23.15
C LYS A 18 -3.76 7.13 22.13
N TRP A 19 -4.07 7.02 20.83
CA TRP A 19 -3.30 7.62 19.75
C TRP A 19 -4.14 8.56 18.89
N ASN A 20 -5.30 9.01 19.38
CA ASN A 20 -6.21 9.88 18.61
C ASN A 20 -5.53 11.17 18.12
N ASP A 21 -4.58 11.70 18.87
CA ASP A 21 -3.78 12.88 18.53
C ASP A 21 -2.78 12.62 17.38
N LYS A 22 -2.52 11.37 17.06
CA LYS A 22 -1.57 10.93 16.03
C LYS A 22 -2.25 10.36 14.78
N ILE A 23 -3.57 10.21 14.79
CA ILE A 23 -4.30 9.56 13.71
C ILE A 23 -5.09 10.59 12.92
N VAL A 24 -4.76 10.73 11.65
CA VAL A 24 -5.57 11.47 10.67
C VAL A 24 -6.27 10.46 9.77
N HIS A 25 -7.56 10.26 10.01
CA HIS A 25 -8.37 9.39 9.16
C HIS A 25 -8.87 10.18 7.94
N TYR A 26 -8.50 9.71 6.74
CA TYR A 26 -9.01 10.20 5.47
C TYR A 26 -9.84 9.13 4.79
N ILE A 27 -11.05 9.49 4.39
CA ILE A 27 -11.99 8.60 3.70
C ILE A 27 -12.07 9.05 2.26
N THR A 28 -11.84 8.14 1.31
CA THR A 28 -12.12 8.37 -0.10
C THR A 28 -13.63 8.29 -0.28
N GLU A 29 -14.29 9.42 -0.52
CA GLU A 29 -15.75 9.49 -0.58
C GLU A 29 -16.30 8.74 -1.79
N GLU A 30 -15.65 8.86 -2.94
CA GLU A 30 -16.09 8.21 -4.16
C GLU A 30 -14.89 7.71 -4.98
N ILE A 31 -14.93 6.44 -5.37
CA ILE A 31 -13.96 5.85 -6.30
C ILE A 31 -14.67 5.69 -7.66
N PRO A 32 -14.18 6.36 -8.71
CA PRO A 32 -14.80 6.29 -10.03
C PRO A 32 -14.94 4.86 -10.56
N ASN A 33 -16.01 4.62 -11.29
CA ASN A 33 -16.19 3.40 -12.06
C ASN A 33 -15.58 3.48 -13.46
N ASP A 34 -15.27 4.71 -13.91
CA ASP A 34 -14.62 5.03 -15.16
C ASP A 34 -13.64 6.19 -14.93
N PHE A 35 -12.43 6.04 -15.41
CA PHE A 35 -11.34 7.02 -15.26
C PHE A 35 -11.04 7.77 -16.56
N SER A 36 -11.85 7.58 -17.63
CA SER A 36 -11.65 8.22 -18.94
C SER A 36 -11.69 9.76 -18.89
N HIS A 37 -12.34 10.32 -17.87
CA HIS A 37 -12.42 11.76 -17.63
C HIS A 37 -11.14 12.39 -17.07
N MET A 38 -10.19 11.58 -16.59
CA MET A 38 -8.92 12.06 -16.00
C MET A 38 -7.90 12.39 -17.10
N LEU A 39 -8.22 13.35 -17.96
CA LEU A 39 -7.41 13.72 -19.13
C LEU A 39 -6.09 14.40 -18.76
N GLU A 40 -6.03 15.03 -17.58
CA GLU A 40 -4.86 15.76 -17.09
C GLU A 40 -4.47 15.26 -15.70
N LYS A 41 -3.16 15.35 -15.41
CA LYS A 41 -2.64 15.07 -14.08
C LYS A 41 -3.23 16.07 -13.09
N THR A 42 -3.87 15.58 -12.04
CA THR A 42 -4.29 16.39 -10.91
C THR A 42 -3.22 16.38 -9.83
N LYS A 43 -3.45 17.12 -8.72
CA LYS A 43 -2.46 17.30 -7.66
C LYS A 43 -1.82 15.98 -7.17
N TYR A 44 -2.61 14.90 -7.07
CA TYR A 44 -2.15 13.60 -6.55
C TYR A 44 -2.53 12.40 -7.42
N HIS A 45 -3.12 12.62 -8.57
CA HIS A 45 -3.53 11.54 -9.47
C HIS A 45 -2.83 11.64 -10.81
N VAL A 46 -2.51 10.49 -11.37
CA VAL A 46 -1.97 10.37 -12.72
C VAL A 46 -3.02 10.76 -13.76
N ALA A 47 -2.56 11.27 -14.89
CA ALA A 47 -3.43 11.45 -16.03
C ALA A 47 -3.77 10.09 -16.67
N TYR A 48 -4.88 10.07 -17.39
CA TYR A 48 -5.40 8.90 -18.10
C TYR A 48 -4.35 8.19 -18.99
N ASN A 49 -3.47 8.97 -19.64
CA ASN A 49 -2.42 8.46 -20.52
C ASN A 49 -1.03 8.34 -19.88
N ASP A 50 -0.89 8.64 -18.59
CA ASP A 50 0.39 8.47 -17.91
C ASP A 50 0.80 6.99 -17.92
N VAL A 51 2.10 6.75 -18.09
CA VAL A 51 2.68 5.40 -18.09
C VAL A 51 3.32 5.10 -16.74
N ASP A 52 3.16 3.86 -16.31
CA ASP A 52 3.84 3.33 -15.14
C ASP A 52 5.33 3.07 -15.42
N PRO A 53 6.15 2.72 -14.42
CA PRO A 53 7.55 2.38 -14.63
C PRO A 53 7.81 1.20 -15.59
N TYR A 54 6.78 0.42 -15.89
CA TYR A 54 6.85 -0.72 -16.83
C TYR A 54 6.35 -0.39 -18.24
N GLY A 55 5.97 0.88 -18.48
CA GLY A 55 5.49 1.35 -19.77
C GLY A 55 4.00 1.10 -20.03
N THR A 56 3.23 0.66 -19.03
CA THR A 56 1.79 0.46 -19.15
C THR A 56 1.06 1.77 -18.86
N LYS A 57 0.17 2.19 -19.75
CA LYS A 57 -0.67 3.37 -19.49
C LYS A 57 -1.70 3.06 -18.41
N PHE A 58 -2.01 4.06 -17.57
CA PHE A 58 -3.02 3.92 -16.53
C PHE A 58 -4.35 3.41 -17.08
N ILE A 59 -4.79 3.91 -18.26
CA ILE A 59 -6.04 3.49 -18.91
C ILE A 59 -6.02 2.03 -19.38
N ASP A 60 -4.85 1.51 -19.74
CA ASP A 60 -4.74 0.13 -20.23
C ASP A 60 -4.73 -0.89 -19.08
N LEU A 61 -4.63 -0.41 -17.83
CA LEU A 61 -4.74 -1.28 -16.66
C LEU A 61 -6.19 -1.79 -16.50
N PRO A 62 -6.39 -3.03 -16.04
CA PRO A 62 -7.71 -3.47 -15.60
C PRO A 62 -8.30 -2.51 -14.57
N ILE A 63 -9.61 -2.27 -14.62
CA ILE A 63 -10.32 -1.30 -13.76
C ILE A 63 -10.04 -1.50 -12.26
N ARG A 64 -9.82 -2.76 -11.81
CA ARG A 64 -9.47 -3.06 -10.43
C ARG A 64 -8.14 -2.45 -9.99
N PHE A 65 -7.14 -2.43 -10.89
CA PHE A 65 -5.84 -1.79 -10.64
C PHE A 65 -5.94 -0.27 -10.72
N GLN A 66 -6.73 0.26 -11.67
CA GLN A 66 -7.00 1.70 -11.72
C GLN A 66 -7.60 2.20 -10.41
N ARG A 67 -8.60 1.48 -9.86
CA ARG A 67 -9.21 1.78 -8.56
C ARG A 67 -8.23 1.66 -7.40
N ALA A 68 -7.38 0.64 -7.40
CA ALA A 68 -6.37 0.44 -6.35
C ALA A 68 -5.35 1.59 -6.34
N LEU A 69 -4.85 1.99 -7.51
CA LEU A 69 -3.92 3.11 -7.65
C LEU A 69 -4.58 4.44 -7.27
N TYR A 70 -5.81 4.68 -7.72
CA TYR A 70 -6.56 5.87 -7.35
C TYR A 70 -6.75 5.97 -5.85
N ASN A 71 -7.19 4.91 -5.20
CA ASN A 71 -7.37 4.87 -3.75
C ASN A 71 -6.05 5.05 -2.99
N ARG A 72 -4.97 4.44 -3.47
CA ARG A 72 -3.63 4.59 -2.89
C ARG A 72 -3.14 6.04 -3.00
N ASN A 73 -3.36 6.69 -4.14
CA ASN A 73 -2.99 8.09 -4.36
C ASN A 73 -3.78 9.06 -3.46
N ASN A 74 -5.00 8.72 -3.09
CA ASN A 74 -5.81 9.49 -2.15
C ASN A 74 -5.19 9.60 -0.74
N SER A 75 -4.26 8.72 -0.36
CA SER A 75 -3.53 8.85 0.90
C SER A 75 -2.75 10.16 0.99
N SER A 76 -2.35 10.75 -0.14
CA SER A 76 -1.69 12.05 -0.20
C SER A 76 -2.54 13.19 0.37
N PHE A 77 -3.86 13.13 0.22
CA PHE A 77 -4.76 14.10 0.85
C PHE A 77 -4.80 13.94 2.38
N GLY A 78 -4.66 12.70 2.86
CA GLY A 78 -4.52 12.41 4.29
C GLY A 78 -3.22 12.97 4.86
N ILE A 79 -2.10 12.81 4.14
CA ILE A 79 -0.78 13.34 4.51
C ILE A 79 -0.82 14.88 4.56
N GLU A 80 -1.40 15.51 3.54
CA GLU A 80 -1.57 16.97 3.53
C GLU A 80 -2.46 17.45 4.68
N LYS A 81 -3.58 16.77 4.94
CA LYS A 81 -4.49 17.06 6.06
C LYS A 81 -3.79 16.91 7.42
N ALA A 82 -2.80 16.03 7.53
CA ALA A 82 -1.97 15.89 8.71
C ALA A 82 -1.00 17.05 8.91
N GLY A 83 -0.88 17.96 7.93
CA GLY A 83 -0.01 19.15 8.00
C GLY A 83 1.45 18.85 7.64
N ALA A 84 1.72 17.82 6.86
CA ALA A 84 3.08 17.47 6.45
C ALA A 84 3.78 18.64 5.72
N THR A 85 5.02 18.91 6.11
CA THR A 85 5.93 19.89 5.50
C THR A 85 6.90 19.21 4.54
N ASP A 86 7.56 19.97 3.69
CA ASP A 86 8.44 19.46 2.63
C ASP A 86 9.53 18.52 3.14
N ASP A 87 10.06 18.76 4.32
CA ASP A 87 11.17 18.03 4.91
C ASP A 87 10.73 16.81 5.77
N ASP A 88 9.41 16.64 5.97
CA ASP A 88 8.91 15.49 6.73
C ASP A 88 9.18 14.19 6.01
N LEU A 89 9.67 13.20 6.77
CA LEU A 89 9.81 11.82 6.30
C LEU A 89 8.43 11.17 6.23
N ILE A 90 8.06 10.74 5.03
CA ILE A 90 6.82 10.02 4.77
C ILE A 90 7.13 8.55 4.57
N ILE A 91 6.40 7.72 5.29
CA ILE A 91 6.42 6.27 5.15
C ILE A 91 5.07 5.83 4.60
N THR A 92 5.06 5.25 3.42
CA THR A 92 3.85 4.68 2.83
C THR A 92 3.90 3.16 2.91
N SER A 93 2.90 2.56 3.57
CA SER A 93 2.82 1.12 3.82
C SER A 93 1.43 0.59 3.48
N ASP A 94 1.35 -0.64 3.03
CA ASP A 94 0.08 -1.37 3.06
C ASP A 94 -0.23 -1.79 4.51
N ALA A 95 -1.49 -2.07 4.84
CA ALA A 95 -1.93 -2.31 6.21
C ALA A 95 -1.29 -3.56 6.87
N ASP A 96 -0.75 -4.45 6.05
CA ASP A 96 -0.06 -5.68 6.47
C ASP A 96 1.48 -5.57 6.39
N GLU A 97 2.01 -4.36 6.20
CA GLU A 97 3.44 -4.06 6.23
C GLU A 97 3.78 -3.25 7.47
N ILE A 98 4.76 -3.72 8.24
CA ILE A 98 5.21 -3.07 9.48
C ILE A 98 6.69 -2.74 9.34
N ILE A 99 7.01 -1.44 9.38
CA ILE A 99 8.41 -0.99 9.38
C ILE A 99 9.09 -1.39 10.70
N ASN A 100 10.33 -1.81 10.63
CA ASN A 100 11.14 -2.09 11.80
C ASN A 100 11.51 -0.77 12.50
N PRO A 101 11.12 -0.53 13.77
CA PRO A 101 11.40 0.73 14.46
C PRO A 101 12.89 1.10 14.48
N TYR A 102 13.78 0.13 14.51
CA TYR A 102 15.24 0.39 14.52
C TYR A 102 15.72 1.14 13.27
N VAL A 103 15.02 1.02 12.15
CA VAL A 103 15.32 1.80 10.92
C VAL A 103 15.15 3.30 11.17
N LEU A 104 14.28 3.68 12.11
CA LEU A 104 13.91 5.06 12.40
C LEU A 104 14.67 5.64 13.62
N GLU A 105 15.41 4.84 14.36
CA GLU A 105 16.18 5.30 15.55
C GLU A 105 17.39 6.16 15.14
N ASP A 106 18.02 5.82 14.01
CA ASP A 106 19.12 6.60 13.43
C ASP A 106 18.84 6.83 11.93
N LEU A 107 18.60 8.08 11.56
CA LEU A 107 18.34 8.51 10.20
C LEU A 107 19.59 9.04 9.48
N SER A 108 20.80 8.73 9.95
CA SER A 108 22.05 9.16 9.30
C SER A 108 22.22 8.59 7.87
N TRP A 109 21.53 7.51 7.55
CA TRP A 109 21.48 6.92 6.22
C TRP A 109 20.55 7.66 5.25
N PHE A 110 19.65 8.50 5.76
CA PHE A 110 18.60 9.12 4.96
C PHE A 110 19.08 10.40 4.27
N ASP A 111 19.07 10.38 2.93
CA ASP A 111 19.25 11.56 2.10
C ASP A 111 17.87 12.05 1.61
N PRO A 112 17.46 13.29 1.92
CA PRO A 112 16.15 13.83 1.56
C PRO A 112 15.91 13.97 0.05
N ASN A 113 16.96 13.85 -0.77
CA ASN A 113 16.85 13.88 -2.23
C ASN A 113 16.55 12.51 -2.85
N ASN A 114 16.63 11.46 -2.05
CA ASN A 114 16.44 10.08 -2.48
C ASN A 114 15.11 9.51 -1.98
N HIS A 115 14.72 8.38 -2.56
CA HIS A 115 13.63 7.58 -2.05
C HIS A 115 14.10 6.14 -1.80
N TYR A 116 13.40 5.47 -0.90
CA TYR A 116 13.85 4.20 -0.36
C TYR A 116 12.74 3.17 -0.34
N VAL A 117 13.14 1.90 -0.38
CA VAL A 117 12.28 0.74 -0.21
C VAL A 117 12.76 -0.09 0.97
N ALA A 118 11.87 -0.40 1.89
CA ALA A 118 12.11 -1.32 2.97
C ALA A 118 12.09 -2.76 2.45
N LEU A 119 13.21 -3.49 2.56
CA LEU A 119 13.22 -4.93 2.34
C LEU A 119 12.73 -5.62 3.61
N CYS A 120 11.62 -6.32 3.49
CA CYS A 120 10.87 -6.91 4.57
C CYS A 120 10.91 -8.43 4.51
N ASN A 121 10.89 -9.08 5.67
CA ASN A 121 10.59 -10.49 5.76
C ASN A 121 9.09 -10.71 5.54
N ALA A 122 8.72 -11.42 4.50
CA ALA A 122 7.33 -11.74 4.19
C ALA A 122 6.90 -13.07 4.79
N TYR A 123 5.83 -13.03 5.58
CA TYR A 123 5.25 -14.20 6.23
C TYR A 123 3.85 -14.45 5.69
N TYR A 124 3.57 -15.70 5.35
CA TYR A 124 2.27 -16.13 4.86
C TYR A 124 1.63 -17.13 5.84
N TYR A 125 0.33 -17.06 5.99
CA TYR A 125 -0.53 -17.94 6.78
C TYR A 125 -0.28 -17.87 8.29
N LYS A 126 0.96 -18.07 8.72
CA LYS A 126 1.39 -18.11 10.12
C LYS A 126 2.57 -17.18 10.34
N LEU A 127 2.72 -16.65 11.56
CA LEU A 127 3.79 -15.70 11.91
C LEU A 127 5.21 -16.31 11.84
N ASN A 128 5.32 -17.61 11.80
CA ASN A 128 6.58 -18.34 11.71
C ASN A 128 6.83 -18.98 10.34
N PHE A 129 5.97 -18.73 9.35
CA PHE A 129 6.16 -19.24 7.99
C PHE A 129 6.73 -18.14 7.10
N LEU A 130 8.07 -18.08 7.05
CA LEU A 130 8.78 -17.14 6.17
C LEU A 130 8.62 -17.61 4.71
N TYR A 131 8.00 -16.75 3.90
CA TYR A 131 7.80 -16.98 2.47
C TYR A 131 8.95 -16.39 1.64
N GLN A 132 9.42 -15.18 2.00
CA GLN A 132 10.43 -14.43 1.28
C GLN A 132 11.12 -13.45 2.23
N ASP A 133 12.42 -13.25 2.09
CA ASP A 133 13.24 -12.39 2.96
C ASP A 133 13.61 -11.01 2.36
N ASP A 134 13.24 -10.76 1.10
CA ASP A 134 13.53 -9.52 0.38
C ASP A 134 12.28 -8.88 -0.23
N TRP A 135 11.12 -9.05 0.41
CA TRP A 135 9.88 -8.41 -0.04
C TRP A 135 10.02 -6.89 -0.05
N MET A 136 9.81 -6.28 -1.21
CA MET A 136 9.85 -4.83 -1.37
C MET A 136 8.58 -4.19 -0.79
N GLY A 137 8.62 -3.92 0.52
CA GLY A 137 7.52 -3.39 1.31
C GLY A 137 7.38 -1.87 1.28
N SER A 138 7.28 -1.29 2.47
CA SER A 138 7.07 0.14 2.68
C SER A 138 8.03 1.02 1.90
N ARG A 139 7.57 2.21 1.50
CA ARG A 139 8.37 3.22 0.81
C ARG A 139 8.62 4.41 1.73
N LEU A 140 9.83 4.98 1.62
CA LEU A 140 10.23 6.13 2.44
C LEU A 140 10.81 7.21 1.53
N CYS A 141 10.36 8.45 1.74
CA CYS A 141 10.91 9.65 1.08
C CYS A 141 10.45 10.90 1.83
N THR A 142 10.94 12.09 1.43
CA THR A 142 10.37 13.34 1.93
C THR A 142 9.00 13.62 1.32
N TRP A 143 8.19 14.42 2.02
CA TRP A 143 6.94 14.92 1.43
C TRP A 143 7.19 15.72 0.15
N LYS A 144 8.26 16.52 0.10
CA LYS A 144 8.70 17.23 -1.09
C LYS A 144 8.88 16.30 -2.30
N HIS A 145 9.47 15.12 -2.09
CA HIS A 145 9.63 14.11 -3.13
C HIS A 145 8.28 13.51 -3.54
N LEU A 146 7.50 13.07 -2.55
CA LEU A 146 6.23 12.36 -2.79
C LEU A 146 5.18 13.22 -3.48
N LYS A 147 5.05 14.51 -3.13
CA LYS A 147 4.06 15.40 -3.75
C LYS A 147 4.33 15.73 -5.22
N ASN A 148 5.56 15.50 -5.71
CA ASN A 148 5.94 15.66 -7.11
C ASN A 148 5.73 14.39 -7.94
N THR A 149 5.42 13.27 -7.29
CA THR A 149 5.04 12.00 -7.88
C THR A 149 3.63 11.62 -7.41
N THR A 150 3.30 10.35 -7.40
CA THR A 150 2.11 9.84 -6.71
C THR A 150 2.50 8.67 -5.82
N VAL A 151 1.71 8.39 -4.78
CA VAL A 151 1.96 7.24 -3.89
C VAL A 151 2.00 5.94 -4.68
N GLY A 152 1.12 5.80 -5.68
CA GLY A 152 1.09 4.63 -6.56
C GLY A 152 2.36 4.49 -7.41
N GLN A 153 2.81 5.58 -8.05
CA GLN A 153 4.06 5.58 -8.83
C GLN A 153 5.27 5.30 -7.92
N HIS A 154 5.34 5.97 -6.76
CA HIS A 154 6.39 5.74 -5.79
C HIS A 154 6.43 4.28 -5.30
N ARG A 155 5.26 3.65 -5.12
CA ARG A 155 5.15 2.23 -4.76
C ARG A 155 5.70 1.31 -5.85
N GLN A 156 5.50 1.66 -7.12
CA GLN A 156 5.92 0.86 -8.29
C GLN A 156 7.38 1.09 -8.70
N ASP A 157 8.01 2.20 -8.28
CA ASP A 157 9.40 2.49 -8.63
C ASP A 157 10.38 1.66 -7.79
N HIS A 158 10.62 0.43 -8.27
CA HIS A 158 11.58 -0.50 -7.68
C HIS A 158 13.01 -0.28 -8.16
N ALA A 159 13.16 0.28 -9.37
CA ALA A 159 14.46 0.36 -10.05
C ALA A 159 15.36 1.47 -9.48
N ASN A 160 14.74 2.59 -9.06
CA ASN A 160 15.48 3.78 -8.62
C ASN A 160 15.50 3.94 -7.10
N ALA A 161 14.79 3.10 -6.35
CA ALA A 161 14.73 3.17 -4.90
C ALA A 161 15.99 2.56 -4.25
N TYR A 162 16.56 3.27 -3.28
CA TYR A 162 17.61 2.70 -2.41
C TYR A 162 16.99 1.67 -1.47
N LYS A 163 17.66 0.53 -1.32
CA LYS A 163 17.17 -0.58 -0.49
C LYS A 163 17.64 -0.45 0.94
N ILE A 164 16.74 -0.64 1.89
CA ILE A 164 17.05 -0.72 3.31
C ILE A 164 16.84 -2.17 3.74
N GLU A 165 17.93 -2.83 4.10
CA GLU A 165 17.92 -4.24 4.51
C GLU A 165 17.28 -4.43 5.89
N ASN A 166 16.64 -5.58 6.13
CA ASN A 166 16.01 -5.94 7.41
C ASN A 166 15.04 -4.86 7.94
N ALA A 167 14.36 -4.17 7.03
CA ALA A 167 13.63 -2.95 7.34
C ALA A 167 12.19 -3.17 7.79
N GLY A 168 11.73 -4.42 7.93
CA GLY A 168 10.39 -4.66 8.42
C GLY A 168 9.84 -6.05 8.14
N TRP A 169 8.52 -6.14 8.25
CA TRP A 169 7.77 -7.37 8.08
C TRP A 169 6.55 -7.14 7.20
N HIS A 170 6.26 -8.11 6.35
CA HIS A 170 5.01 -8.18 5.59
C HIS A 170 4.24 -9.41 6.02
N PHE A 171 3.02 -9.23 6.52
CA PHE A 171 2.16 -10.30 7.01
C PHE A 171 0.98 -10.49 6.09
N SER A 172 1.07 -11.46 5.16
CA SER A 172 0.02 -11.67 4.19
C SER A 172 -0.76 -12.96 4.44
N PHE A 173 -2.07 -12.91 4.21
CA PHE A 173 -2.95 -14.07 4.37
C PHE A 173 -2.94 -14.71 5.77
N LEU A 174 -2.66 -13.92 6.81
CA LEU A 174 -2.70 -14.42 8.18
C LEU A 174 -4.12 -14.81 8.59
N GLY A 175 -4.22 -15.91 9.36
CA GLY A 175 -5.46 -16.37 9.95
C GLY A 175 -5.92 -17.72 9.41
N ASN A 176 -7.22 -17.98 9.49
CA ASN A 176 -7.82 -19.23 9.04
C ASN A 176 -8.19 -19.23 7.54
N ALA A 177 -8.71 -20.35 7.07
CA ALA A 177 -9.12 -20.52 5.68
C ALA A 177 -10.20 -19.51 5.23
N GLU A 178 -11.08 -19.08 6.14
CA GLU A 178 -12.12 -18.10 5.83
C GLU A 178 -11.53 -16.73 5.55
N ASN A 179 -10.58 -16.26 6.38
CA ASN A 179 -9.85 -15.01 6.20
C ASN A 179 -9.08 -15.01 4.87
N PHE A 180 -8.48 -16.13 4.53
CA PHE A 180 -7.78 -16.32 3.26
C PHE A 180 -8.75 -16.17 2.06
N LYS A 181 -9.87 -16.91 2.08
CA LYS A 181 -10.91 -16.83 1.04
C LYS A 181 -11.48 -15.41 0.91
N LEU A 182 -11.70 -14.73 2.03
CA LEU A 182 -12.14 -13.33 2.06
C LEU A 182 -11.12 -12.40 1.39
N LYS A 183 -9.84 -12.54 1.71
CA LYS A 183 -8.77 -11.74 1.08
C LYS A 183 -8.70 -12.00 -0.42
N LEU A 184 -8.73 -13.25 -0.87
CA LEU A 184 -8.73 -13.61 -2.29
C LEU A 184 -9.89 -12.99 -3.07
N SER A 185 -11.08 -12.89 -2.46
CA SER A 185 -12.26 -12.34 -3.10
C SER A 185 -12.29 -10.81 -3.12
N SER A 186 -11.45 -10.13 -2.32
CA SER A 186 -11.56 -8.69 -2.07
C SER A 186 -10.37 -7.85 -2.56
N TYR A 187 -9.22 -8.47 -2.87
CA TYR A 187 -8.03 -7.72 -3.30
C TYR A 187 -7.97 -7.55 -4.84
N GLU A 188 -6.99 -6.79 -5.34
CA GLU A 188 -6.89 -6.44 -6.76
C GLU A 188 -6.48 -7.61 -7.68
N HIS A 189 -5.78 -8.62 -7.15
CA HIS A 189 -5.32 -9.80 -7.88
C HIS A 189 -6.38 -10.90 -7.96
N THR A 190 -7.56 -10.58 -8.52
CA THR A 190 -8.70 -11.51 -8.64
C THR A 190 -8.41 -12.71 -9.53
N GLU A 191 -7.35 -12.69 -10.34
CA GLU A 191 -6.86 -13.83 -11.11
C GLU A 191 -6.46 -15.03 -10.22
N ASN A 192 -6.12 -14.77 -8.97
CA ASN A 192 -5.82 -15.82 -7.99
C ASN A 192 -7.07 -16.42 -7.30
N ASN A 193 -8.25 -15.81 -7.50
CA ASN A 193 -9.51 -16.30 -6.94
C ASN A 193 -10.13 -17.37 -7.85
N THR A 194 -9.45 -18.51 -8.01
CA THR A 194 -9.90 -19.64 -8.81
C THR A 194 -10.45 -20.75 -7.94
N ALA A 195 -11.32 -21.60 -8.53
CA ALA A 195 -11.87 -22.75 -7.82
C ALA A 195 -10.78 -23.71 -7.32
N GLU A 196 -9.70 -23.86 -8.09
CA GLU A 196 -8.54 -24.68 -7.71
C GLU A 196 -7.81 -24.09 -6.49
N VAL A 197 -7.53 -22.78 -6.48
CA VAL A 197 -6.90 -22.13 -5.34
C VAL A 197 -7.79 -22.23 -4.10
N LEU A 198 -9.09 -21.98 -4.24
CA LEU A 198 -10.05 -22.01 -3.14
C LEU A 198 -10.22 -23.41 -2.54
N SER A 199 -10.18 -24.48 -3.36
CA SER A 199 -10.29 -25.86 -2.87
C SER A 199 -9.08 -26.32 -2.04
N ASN A 200 -7.91 -25.72 -2.30
CA ASN A 200 -6.65 -26.07 -1.64
C ASN A 200 -6.32 -25.18 -0.44
N VAL A 201 -7.19 -24.19 -0.12
CA VAL A 201 -6.91 -23.20 0.95
C VAL A 201 -6.78 -23.87 2.31
N GLU A 202 -7.65 -24.79 2.64
CA GLU A 202 -7.65 -25.49 3.95
C GLU A 202 -6.35 -26.26 4.16
N GLU A 203 -5.93 -27.05 3.17
CA GLU A 203 -4.66 -27.77 3.23
C GLU A 203 -3.45 -26.82 3.38
N LYS A 204 -3.45 -25.68 2.68
CA LYS A 204 -2.35 -24.70 2.74
C LYS A 204 -2.25 -23.94 4.06
N VAL A 205 -3.37 -23.76 4.75
CA VAL A 205 -3.43 -23.00 6.02
C VAL A 205 -3.18 -23.91 7.22
N GLU A 206 -3.55 -25.21 7.15
CA GLU A 206 -3.43 -26.16 8.24
C GLU A 206 -2.04 -26.82 8.33
N ASN A 207 -1.36 -27.00 7.20
CA ASN A 207 0.00 -27.57 7.11
C ASN A 207 1.08 -26.47 7.14
#